data_65104dc97268db473a05210636e711ad
#
_entry.id   65104dc97268db473a05210636e711ad
#
_cell.length_a   1.000
_cell.length_b   1.000
_cell.length_c   1.000
_cell.angle_alpha   90.00
_cell.angle_beta   90.00
_cell.angle_gamma   90.00
#
_symmetry.space_group_name_H-M   'P 1'
#
loop_
_entity.id
_entity.type
_entity.pdbx_description
1 polymer ?
#
loop_
_entity_poly.entity_id
_entity_poly.type
_entity_poly.pdbx_seq_one_letter_code
_entity_poly.pdbx_strand_id
1 'polypeptide(L)'
;MADIHIRREHTLGLKKARELAWAWAEKVEEKFDMECTMLEGKTSDTVEFKRSGATGTLDVSADHFELRAKLGFLLGAFKGTIESEIEKELDRLLAEAPKKK
;
A
#
# COMPACT_ATOMS: atom_id res chain seq x y z
N MET A 1 17.40 -1.68 -11.17
CA MET A 1 16.09 -1.95 -10.57
C MET A 1 15.69 -0.78 -9.70
N ALA A 2 14.41 -0.42 -9.73
CA ALA A 2 13.93 0.72 -8.97
C ALA A 2 13.17 0.23 -7.74
N ASP A 3 13.46 0.85 -6.62
CA ASP A 3 12.80 0.52 -5.36
C ASP A 3 11.94 1.69 -4.90
N ILE A 4 10.77 1.38 -4.34
CA ILE A 4 9.87 2.36 -3.77
C ILE A 4 9.74 2.04 -2.28
N HIS A 5 9.82 3.08 -1.46
CA HIS A 5 9.63 2.92 -0.02
C HIS A 5 8.83 4.11 0.47
N ILE A 6 7.62 3.83 0.97
CA ILE A 6 6.71 4.88 1.44
C ILE A 6 6.25 4.50 2.84
N ARG A 7 6.28 5.46 3.73
CA ARG A 7 5.79 5.26 5.09
C ARG A 7 4.83 6.38 5.44
N ARG A 8 3.68 6.02 6.01
CA ARG A 8 2.68 7.00 6.47
C ARG A 8 2.25 6.64 7.87
N GLU A 9 2.37 7.57 8.77
CA GLU A 9 1.93 7.37 10.15
C GLU A 9 0.48 7.80 10.31
N HIS A 10 -0.22 7.12 11.21
CA HIS A 10 -1.62 7.41 11.48
C HIS A 10 -1.96 7.03 12.92
N THR A 11 -3.17 7.36 13.34
CA THR A 11 -3.64 7.05 14.68
C THR A 11 -4.96 6.28 14.64
N LEU A 12 -5.14 5.46 13.61
CA LEU A 12 -6.42 4.80 13.37
C LEU A 12 -6.62 3.53 14.19
N GLY A 13 -5.54 2.90 14.61
CA GLY A 13 -5.60 1.58 15.21
C GLY A 13 -5.63 0.50 14.14
N LEU A 14 -5.33 -0.74 14.55
CA LEU A 14 -5.15 -1.81 13.59
C LEU A 14 -6.43 -2.12 12.81
N LYS A 15 -7.57 -2.11 13.47
CA LYS A 15 -8.82 -2.46 12.80
C LYS A 15 -9.13 -1.51 11.64
N LYS A 16 -9.04 -0.21 11.89
CA LYS A 16 -9.28 0.77 10.83
C LYS A 16 -8.19 0.74 9.78
N ALA A 17 -6.94 0.58 10.21
CA ALA A 17 -5.84 0.49 9.27
C ALA A 17 -6.02 -0.71 8.34
N ARG A 18 -6.48 -1.83 8.88
CA ARG A 18 -6.75 -3.02 8.08
C ARG A 18 -7.84 -2.76 7.04
N GLU A 19 -8.91 -2.08 7.44
CA GLU A 19 -9.99 -1.75 6.50
C GLU A 19 -9.49 -0.88 5.37
N LEU A 20 -8.69 0.12 5.70
CA LEU A 20 -8.12 1.00 4.67
C LEU A 20 -7.16 0.27 3.76
N ALA A 21 -6.38 -0.66 4.32
CA ALA A 21 -5.46 -1.44 3.51
C ALA A 21 -6.21 -2.31 2.50
N TRP A 22 -7.33 -2.89 2.90
CA TRP A 22 -8.14 -3.68 1.99
C TRP A 22 -8.69 -2.81 0.86
N ALA A 23 -9.20 -1.60 1.19
CA ALA A 23 -9.68 -0.69 0.17
C ALA A 23 -8.55 -0.28 -0.78
N TRP A 24 -7.36 -0.04 -0.23
CA TRP A 24 -6.20 0.30 -1.03
C TRP A 24 -5.83 -0.85 -1.97
N ALA A 25 -5.84 -2.08 -1.45
CA ALA A 25 -5.51 -3.24 -2.25
C ALA A 25 -6.47 -3.40 -3.43
N GLU A 26 -7.76 -3.19 -3.20
CA GLU A 26 -8.74 -3.25 -4.28
C GLU A 26 -8.47 -2.21 -5.36
N LYS A 27 -8.12 -0.99 -4.94
CA LYS A 27 -7.81 0.07 -5.89
C LYS A 27 -6.56 -0.25 -6.70
N VAL A 28 -5.56 -0.80 -6.04
CA VAL A 28 -4.32 -1.15 -6.72
C VAL A 28 -4.55 -2.29 -7.72
N GLU A 29 -5.38 -3.26 -7.36
CA GLU A 29 -5.73 -4.33 -8.30
C GLU A 29 -6.39 -3.78 -9.55
N GLU A 30 -7.31 -2.83 -9.38
CA GLU A 30 -8.00 -2.24 -10.51
C GLU A 30 -7.08 -1.36 -11.36
N LYS A 31 -6.33 -0.48 -10.69
CA LYS A 31 -5.54 0.52 -11.41
C LYS A 31 -4.32 -0.06 -12.08
N PHE A 32 -3.67 -1.01 -11.42
CA PHE A 32 -2.39 -1.51 -11.87
C PHE A 32 -2.42 -2.97 -12.28
N ASP A 33 -3.61 -3.58 -12.26
CA ASP A 33 -3.78 -4.98 -12.67
C ASP A 33 -2.85 -5.89 -11.87
N MET A 34 -2.83 -5.69 -10.55
CA MET A 34 -1.98 -6.45 -9.64
C MET A 34 -2.75 -7.52 -8.91
N GLU A 35 -2.04 -8.58 -8.53
CA GLU A 35 -2.57 -9.61 -7.63
C GLU A 35 -2.19 -9.24 -6.22
N CYS A 36 -3.16 -9.23 -5.32
CA CYS A 36 -2.91 -8.90 -3.93
C CYS A 36 -3.27 -10.07 -3.03
N THR A 37 -2.42 -10.33 -2.04
CA THR A 37 -2.65 -11.36 -1.04
C THR A 37 -2.58 -10.72 0.33
N MET A 38 -3.59 -10.97 1.16
CA MET A 38 -3.65 -10.43 2.51
C MET A 38 -3.17 -11.47 3.50
N LEU A 39 -2.17 -11.10 4.29
CA LEU A 39 -1.63 -11.96 5.34
C LEU A 39 -1.92 -11.31 6.69
N GLU A 40 -2.86 -11.87 7.42
CA GLU A 40 -3.26 -11.31 8.71
C GLU A 40 -2.34 -11.77 9.83
N GLY A 41 -2.03 -10.86 10.73
CA GLY A 41 -1.24 -11.17 11.92
C GLY A 41 -1.91 -10.62 13.15
N LYS A 42 -1.31 -10.84 14.31
CA LYS A 42 -1.89 -10.41 15.58
C LYS A 42 -1.73 -8.91 15.79
N THR A 43 -0.58 -8.38 15.45
CA THR A 43 -0.27 -6.96 15.68
C THR A 43 -0.11 -6.17 14.40
N SER A 44 -0.02 -6.85 13.28
CA SER A 44 0.11 -6.19 11.99
C SER A 44 -0.31 -7.15 10.89
N ASP A 45 -0.71 -6.58 9.77
CA ASP A 45 -1.04 -7.35 8.57
C ASP A 45 -0.06 -6.98 7.48
N THR A 46 0.07 -7.86 6.50
CA THR A 46 0.90 -7.59 5.33
C THR A 46 0.05 -7.83 4.08
N VAL A 47 0.08 -6.89 3.16
CA VAL A 47 -0.52 -7.06 1.84
C VAL A 47 0.62 -7.27 0.87
N GLU A 48 0.66 -8.45 0.26
CA GLU A 48 1.62 -8.71 -0.81
C GLU A 48 0.95 -8.43 -2.14
N PHE A 49 1.62 -7.68 -2.99
CA PHE A 49 1.09 -7.40 -4.31
C PHE A 49 2.16 -7.65 -5.35
N LYS A 50 1.72 -8.15 -6.50
CA LYS A 50 2.66 -8.46 -7.58
C LYS A 50 1.98 -8.42 -8.92
N ARG A 51 2.78 -8.14 -9.92
CA ARG A 51 2.40 -8.27 -11.32
C ARG A 51 3.68 -8.49 -12.11
N SER A 52 3.52 -8.77 -13.40
CA SER A 52 4.69 -8.89 -14.26
C SER A 52 5.52 -7.61 -14.17
N GLY A 53 6.75 -7.73 -13.72
CA GLY A 53 7.67 -6.59 -13.62
C GLY A 53 7.59 -5.80 -12.34
N ALA A 54 6.75 -6.20 -11.36
CA ALA A 54 6.68 -5.46 -10.10
C ALA A 54 6.23 -6.36 -8.97
N THR A 55 6.85 -6.19 -7.81
CA THR A 55 6.44 -6.89 -6.58
C THR A 55 6.55 -5.93 -5.41
N GLY A 56 5.77 -6.18 -4.37
CA GLY A 56 5.88 -5.34 -3.20
C GLY A 56 5.04 -5.85 -2.04
N THR A 57 5.20 -5.16 -0.91
CA THR A 57 4.45 -5.46 0.30
C THR A 57 4.01 -4.15 0.95
N LEU A 58 2.85 -4.18 1.58
CA LEU A 58 2.38 -3.09 2.41
C LEU A 58 2.18 -3.66 3.82
N ASP A 59 2.98 -3.18 4.75
CA ASP A 59 2.84 -3.56 6.16
C ASP A 59 1.84 -2.62 6.81
N VAL A 60 0.86 -3.20 7.49
CA VAL A 60 -0.25 -2.47 8.09
C VAL A 60 -0.17 -2.65 9.59
N SER A 61 0.07 -1.57 10.30
CA SER A 61 0.17 -1.58 11.76
C SER A 61 -0.85 -0.63 12.36
N ALA A 62 -0.96 -0.67 13.69
CA ALA A 62 -1.92 0.19 14.39
C ALA A 62 -1.60 1.67 14.25
N ASP A 63 -0.36 2.02 13.98
CA ASP A 63 0.09 3.41 13.95
C ASP A 63 0.78 3.82 12.65
N HIS A 64 0.93 2.91 11.69
CA HIS A 64 1.56 3.31 10.43
C HIS A 64 1.29 2.29 9.31
N PHE A 65 1.47 2.76 8.10
CA PHE A 65 1.58 1.94 6.90
C PHE A 65 3.01 2.05 6.39
N GLU A 66 3.57 0.94 5.94
CA GLU A 66 4.89 0.98 5.32
C GLU A 66 4.85 0.14 4.05
N LEU A 67 5.11 0.76 2.93
CA LEU A 67 5.07 0.12 1.63
C LEU A 67 6.47 -0.01 1.07
N ARG A 68 6.81 -1.19 0.59
CA ARG A 68 8.06 -1.44 -0.11
C ARG A 68 7.75 -2.16 -1.41
N ALA A 69 8.30 -1.67 -2.49
CA ALA A 69 8.06 -2.26 -3.80
C ALA A 69 9.34 -2.25 -4.61
N LYS A 70 9.44 -3.24 -5.49
CA LYS A 70 10.54 -3.32 -6.45
C LYS A 70 9.96 -3.34 -7.84
N LEU A 71 10.50 -2.50 -8.69
CA LEU A 71 10.08 -2.40 -10.08
C LEU A 71 11.16 -2.99 -10.97
N GLY A 72 10.75 -3.83 -11.92
CA GLY A 72 11.67 -4.37 -12.89
C GLY A 72 12.10 -3.32 -13.90
N PHE A 73 12.88 -3.75 -14.88
CA PHE A 73 13.51 -2.84 -15.82
C PHE A 73 12.52 -1.91 -16.54
N LEU A 74 11.44 -2.49 -17.06
CA LEU A 74 10.48 -1.69 -17.83
C LEU A 74 9.70 -0.72 -16.95
N LEU A 75 9.20 -1.20 -15.81
CA LEU A 75 8.40 -0.35 -14.94
C LEU A 75 9.25 0.63 -14.14
N GLY A 76 10.54 0.37 -14.02
CA GLY A 76 11.43 1.31 -13.36
C GLY A 76 11.47 2.66 -14.04
N ALA A 77 11.23 2.71 -15.35
CA ALA A 77 11.16 3.97 -16.08
C ALA A 77 9.99 4.82 -15.62
N PHE A 78 8.98 4.23 -15.00
CA PHE A 78 7.79 4.93 -14.52
C PHE A 78 7.75 5.03 -13.00
N LYS A 79 8.88 4.84 -12.34
CA LYS A 79 8.93 4.83 -10.88
C LYS A 79 8.27 6.05 -10.27
N GLY A 80 8.60 7.24 -10.76
CA GLY A 80 8.04 8.47 -10.21
C GLY A 80 6.53 8.53 -10.33
N THR A 81 6.01 8.13 -11.48
CA THR A 81 4.56 8.12 -11.70
C THR A 81 3.88 7.10 -10.80
N ILE A 82 4.44 5.90 -10.72
CA ILE A 82 3.86 4.83 -9.91
C ILE A 82 3.89 5.21 -8.44
N GLU A 83 5.00 5.71 -7.97
CA GLU A 83 5.15 6.14 -6.58
C GLU A 83 4.15 7.24 -6.24
N SER A 84 4.01 8.21 -7.12
CA SER A 84 3.09 9.31 -6.93
C SER A 84 1.64 8.83 -6.83
N GLU A 85 1.25 7.88 -7.69
CA GLU A 85 -0.11 7.34 -7.64
C GLU A 85 -0.37 6.57 -6.36
N ILE A 86 0.61 5.79 -5.92
CA ILE A 86 0.45 5.04 -4.67
C ILE A 86 0.33 6.00 -3.50
N GLU A 87 1.16 7.02 -3.46
CA GLU A 87 1.09 8.02 -2.39
C GLU A 87 -0.25 8.73 -2.38
N LYS A 88 -0.77 9.09 -3.55
CA LYS A 88 -2.06 9.75 -3.64
C LYS A 88 -3.17 8.87 -3.09
N GLU A 89 -3.18 7.59 -3.44
CA GLU A 89 -4.22 6.69 -2.95
C GLU A 89 -4.14 6.50 -1.45
N LEU A 90 -2.93 6.32 -0.91
CA LEU A 90 -2.78 6.19 0.53
C LEU A 90 -3.21 7.45 1.26
N ASP A 91 -2.76 8.61 0.78
CA ASP A 91 -3.11 9.87 1.43
C ASP A 91 -4.61 10.14 1.35
N ARG A 92 -5.24 9.80 0.21
CA ARG A 92 -6.67 9.97 0.06
C ARG A 92 -7.44 9.07 1.04
N LEU A 93 -7.04 7.82 1.15
CA LEU A 93 -7.70 6.90 2.06
C LEU A 93 -7.54 7.35 3.51
N LEU A 94 -6.37 7.83 3.88
CA LEU A 94 -6.15 8.33 5.22
C LEU A 94 -6.96 9.59 5.49
N ALA A 95 -7.08 10.46 4.48
CA ALA A 95 -7.86 11.69 4.63
C ALA A 95 -9.36 11.41 4.73
N GLU A 96 -9.84 10.35 4.09
CA GLU A 96 -11.26 9.99 4.12
C GLU A 96 -11.63 9.17 5.35
N ALA A 97 -10.64 8.67 6.08
CA ALA A 97 -10.93 7.84 7.24
C ALA A 97 -11.63 8.65 8.32
N PRO A 98 -12.55 8.04 9.06
CA PRO A 98 -13.19 8.74 10.17
C PRO A 98 -12.16 9.14 11.19
N LYS A 99 -12.21 10.39 11.60
CA LYS A 99 -11.28 10.86 12.61
C LYS A 99 -11.70 10.35 13.97
N LYS A 100 -10.72 9.90 14.71
CA LYS A 100 -10.98 9.43 16.05
C LYS A 100 -11.11 10.62 16.97
N LYS A 101 -12.09 10.52 17.81
CA LYS A 101 -12.29 11.59 18.78
C LYS A 101 -11.81 11.20 20.13
#